data_bb9979f95dbba26a2a81679c2674cda4
#
_entry.id   bb9979f95dbba26a2a81679c2674cda4
#
_cell.length_a   1.000
_cell.length_b   1.000
_cell.length_c   1.000
_cell.angle_alpha   90.00
_cell.angle_beta   90.00
_cell.angle_gamma   90.00
#
_symmetry.space_group_name_H-M   'P 1'
#
loop_
_entity.id
_entity.type
_entity.pdbx_description
1 polymer ?
#
loop_
_entity_poly.entity_id
_entity_poly.type
_entity_poly.pdbx_seq_one_letter_code
_entity_poly.pdbx_strand_id
1 'polypeptide(L)'
;MKIAVLGSGVIGVTSAWYLRQAGHEVTVIDRQPGPAQETSFANAGQISPGMSAPWASPETPRKAIIWLLMRHSPLVVWPLLDPALMNWVVRFLGNCNATAYARNKARMVRLAEYSRDKLRDLRATTGITYDDRQRGLLQLFRNQHQADHVSDDTRVLQQLGVPFAVLDRAACIEHEPALANVQQKFVGGLKLPGDETGDARLFTERLAALAKDAGVEFRMNTNILRLRTDGDRLTAVETDQGDVTADSFVMALGSYSPLLLSQVGIRLHVYPVKGYSITVPVGDESAAPVSTVMDETFKVAITRLGDRIRVGG
;
A
#
# COMPACT_ATOMS: atom_id res chain seq x y z
N MET A 1 -29.55 3.80 0.23
CA MET A 1 -29.15 3.62 1.64
C MET A 1 -28.22 4.77 2.03
N LYS A 2 -28.25 5.18 3.29
CA LYS A 2 -27.26 6.09 3.86
C LYS A 2 -26.05 5.31 4.36
N ILE A 3 -24.85 5.66 3.91
CA ILE A 3 -23.61 4.98 4.28
C ILE A 3 -22.61 5.99 4.83
N ALA A 4 -22.07 5.71 6.02
CA ALA A 4 -20.99 6.47 6.60
C ALA A 4 -19.66 5.76 6.37
N VAL A 5 -18.69 6.45 5.76
CA VAL A 5 -17.32 5.98 5.55
C VAL A 5 -16.41 6.66 6.57
N LEU A 6 -15.76 5.86 7.40
CA LEU A 6 -14.93 6.32 8.49
C LEU A 6 -13.46 6.34 8.04
N GLY A 7 -12.93 7.52 7.75
CA GLY A 7 -11.62 7.79 7.22
C GLY A 7 -11.61 8.20 5.75
N SER A 8 -10.80 9.20 5.42
CA SER A 8 -10.64 9.81 4.08
C SER A 8 -9.29 9.50 3.44
N GLY A 9 -8.63 8.42 3.85
CA GLY A 9 -7.49 7.86 3.14
C GLY A 9 -7.91 7.25 1.78
N VAL A 10 -6.95 6.74 1.00
CA VAL A 10 -7.21 6.18 -0.33
C VAL A 10 -8.32 5.13 -0.31
N ILE A 11 -8.39 4.26 0.70
CA ILE A 11 -9.43 3.23 0.82
C ILE A 11 -10.80 3.86 1.10
N GLY A 12 -10.88 4.85 2.00
CA GLY A 12 -12.14 5.51 2.32
C GLY A 12 -12.72 6.28 1.13
N VAL A 13 -11.89 7.07 0.45
CA VAL A 13 -12.32 7.87 -0.70
C VAL A 13 -12.71 6.99 -1.88
N THR A 14 -11.96 5.93 -2.18
CA THR A 14 -12.34 4.98 -3.24
C THR A 14 -13.64 4.24 -2.91
N SER A 15 -13.82 3.82 -1.66
CA SER A 15 -15.08 3.21 -1.20
C SER A 15 -16.25 4.18 -1.36
N ALA A 16 -16.09 5.43 -0.94
CA ALA A 16 -17.12 6.46 -1.05
C ALA A 16 -17.50 6.73 -2.52
N TRP A 17 -16.51 6.80 -3.42
CA TRP A 17 -16.73 6.95 -4.85
C TRP A 17 -17.60 5.82 -5.41
N TYR A 18 -17.19 4.55 -5.21
CA TYR A 18 -17.92 3.42 -5.77
C TYR A 18 -19.32 3.24 -5.14
N LEU A 19 -19.47 3.50 -3.85
CA LEU A 19 -20.78 3.49 -3.18
C LEU A 19 -21.70 4.58 -3.74
N ARG A 20 -21.16 5.77 -4.02
CA ARG A 20 -21.93 6.83 -4.65
C ARG A 20 -22.33 6.48 -6.08
N GLN A 21 -21.44 5.88 -6.87
CA GLN A 21 -21.77 5.37 -8.21
C GLN A 21 -22.85 4.27 -8.18
N ALA A 22 -22.92 3.50 -7.10
CA ALA A 22 -23.97 2.51 -6.87
C ALA A 22 -25.30 3.14 -6.38
N GLY A 23 -25.41 4.46 -6.32
CA GLY A 23 -26.66 5.18 -5.99
C GLY A 23 -26.91 5.37 -4.48
N HIS A 24 -25.89 5.18 -3.63
CA HIS A 24 -26.02 5.39 -2.19
C HIS A 24 -25.80 6.87 -1.82
N GLU A 25 -26.42 7.29 -0.71
CA GLU A 25 -26.10 8.56 -0.02
C GLU A 25 -24.88 8.30 0.87
N VAL A 26 -23.77 9.01 0.64
CA VAL A 26 -22.50 8.71 1.28
C VAL A 26 -21.96 9.91 2.02
N THR A 27 -21.59 9.72 3.29
CA THR A 27 -20.90 10.72 4.11
C THR A 27 -19.54 10.14 4.54
N VAL A 28 -18.46 10.87 4.26
CA VAL A 28 -17.10 10.54 4.71
C VAL A 28 -16.77 11.38 5.93
N ILE A 29 -16.21 10.74 6.97
CA ILE A 29 -15.86 11.41 8.24
C ILE A 29 -14.35 11.24 8.47
N ASP A 30 -13.64 12.34 8.72
CA ASP A 30 -12.22 12.31 9.05
C ASP A 30 -11.83 13.42 10.03
N ARG A 31 -10.89 13.12 10.92
CA ARG A 31 -10.35 14.08 11.88
C ARG A 31 -9.43 15.12 11.24
N GLN A 32 -8.88 14.83 10.08
CA GLN A 32 -7.96 15.70 9.38
C GLN A 32 -8.71 16.79 8.60
N PRO A 33 -8.07 17.94 8.29
CA PRO A 33 -8.69 19.03 7.54
C PRO A 33 -8.93 18.72 6.05
N GLY A 34 -8.35 17.63 5.53
CA GLY A 34 -8.48 17.19 4.14
C GLY A 34 -8.20 15.72 3.98
N PRO A 35 -8.52 15.15 2.80
CA PRO A 35 -8.25 13.74 2.52
C PRO A 35 -6.75 13.44 2.42
N ALA A 36 -6.40 12.17 2.58
CA ALA A 36 -5.03 11.63 2.42
C ALA A 36 -3.96 12.25 3.35
N GLN A 37 -4.31 12.71 4.53
CA GLN A 37 -3.37 13.37 5.46
C GLN A 37 -2.61 12.41 6.39
N GLU A 38 -2.90 11.09 6.31
CA GLU A 38 -2.25 10.05 7.11
C GLU A 38 -1.37 9.15 6.20
N THR A 39 -1.46 7.83 6.27
CA THR A 39 -0.63 6.89 5.49
C THR A 39 -0.68 7.13 3.97
N SER A 40 -1.80 7.62 3.44
CA SER A 40 -1.94 7.97 2.02
C SER A 40 -1.18 9.24 1.62
N PHE A 41 -0.70 10.04 2.58
CA PHE A 41 0.03 11.28 2.33
C PHE A 41 1.40 11.05 1.69
N ALA A 42 2.16 10.06 2.23
CA ALA A 42 3.48 9.74 1.75
C ALA A 42 3.72 8.23 1.86
N ASN A 43 3.93 7.59 0.73
CA ASN A 43 4.25 6.19 0.57
C ASN A 43 5.20 6.03 -0.62
N ALA A 44 5.60 4.83 -0.96
CA ALA A 44 6.53 4.58 -2.06
C ALA A 44 5.96 4.89 -3.46
N GLY A 45 4.67 5.16 -3.59
CA GLY A 45 4.02 5.48 -4.87
C GLY A 45 3.95 4.29 -5.85
N GLN A 46 4.00 3.06 -5.35
CA GLN A 46 3.95 1.84 -6.15
C GLN A 46 2.54 1.29 -6.24
N ILE A 47 2.11 0.93 -7.44
CA ILE A 47 0.91 0.15 -7.74
C ILE A 47 1.41 -1.17 -8.31
N SER A 48 1.81 -2.07 -7.43
CA SER A 48 2.65 -3.21 -7.76
C SER A 48 1.99 -4.54 -7.40
N PRO A 49 0.97 -5.00 -8.16
CA PRO A 49 0.33 -6.29 -7.93
C PRO A 49 1.32 -7.45 -8.04
N GLY A 50 2.29 -7.38 -8.95
CA GLY A 50 3.30 -8.40 -9.11
C GLY A 50 4.25 -8.55 -7.91
N MET A 51 4.43 -7.49 -7.11
CA MET A 51 5.21 -7.51 -5.86
C MET A 51 4.38 -7.87 -4.63
N SER A 52 3.07 -8.13 -4.78
CA SER A 52 2.19 -8.43 -3.65
C SER A 52 2.54 -9.78 -3.02
N ALA A 53 3.23 -9.73 -1.89
CA ALA A 53 3.63 -10.90 -1.11
C ALA A 53 3.52 -10.65 0.39
N PRO A 54 3.14 -11.67 1.19
CA PRO A 54 3.14 -11.53 2.65
C PRO A 54 4.56 -11.40 3.19
N TRP A 55 4.74 -10.55 4.20
CA TRP A 55 6.01 -10.45 4.92
C TRP A 55 6.35 -11.72 5.70
N ALA A 56 5.32 -12.48 6.09
CA ALA A 56 5.46 -13.75 6.79
C ALA A 56 5.91 -14.86 5.82
N SER A 57 7.18 -14.84 5.42
CA SER A 57 7.80 -15.91 4.64
C SER A 57 8.52 -16.92 5.56
N PRO A 58 8.79 -18.16 5.09
CA PRO A 58 9.54 -19.15 5.88
C PRO A 58 10.91 -18.66 6.35
N GLU A 59 11.54 -17.77 5.59
CA GLU A 59 12.88 -17.23 5.90
C GLU A 59 12.82 -16.01 6.84
N THR A 60 11.67 -15.38 6.99
CA THR A 60 11.55 -14.12 7.73
C THR A 60 12.02 -14.22 9.18
N PRO A 61 11.73 -15.29 9.96
CA PRO A 61 12.22 -15.38 11.33
C PRO A 61 13.74 -15.36 11.43
N ARG A 62 14.43 -16.09 10.54
CA ARG A 62 15.89 -16.08 10.46
C ARG A 62 16.45 -14.72 10.03
N LYS A 63 15.84 -14.11 9.00
CA LYS A 63 16.24 -12.78 8.52
C LYS A 63 16.02 -11.71 9.58
N ALA A 64 14.92 -11.76 10.34
CA ALA A 64 14.61 -10.81 11.40
C ALA A 64 15.68 -10.80 12.51
N ILE A 65 16.19 -11.98 12.92
CA ILE A 65 17.28 -12.06 13.91
C ILE A 65 18.55 -11.38 13.37
N ILE A 66 18.89 -11.65 12.09
CA ILE A 66 20.06 -11.03 11.45
C ILE A 66 19.89 -9.50 11.38
N TRP A 67 18.73 -9.02 10.97
CA TRP A 67 18.44 -7.59 10.86
C TRP A 67 18.54 -6.88 12.21
N LEU A 68 18.01 -7.46 13.27
CA LEU A 68 18.09 -6.87 14.63
C LEU A 68 19.53 -6.69 15.12
N LEU A 69 20.49 -7.44 14.56
CA LEU A 69 21.91 -7.35 14.89
C LEU A 69 22.71 -6.43 13.94
N MET A 70 22.08 -5.96 12.86
CA MET A 70 22.75 -5.10 11.88
C MET A 70 22.73 -3.63 12.32
N ARG A 71 23.85 -2.90 12.07
CA ARG A 71 23.96 -1.47 12.34
C ARG A 71 22.94 -0.62 11.59
N HIS A 72 22.60 -1.02 10.35
CA HIS A 72 21.61 -0.38 9.49
C HIS A 72 20.50 -1.38 9.20
N SER A 73 19.70 -1.69 10.23
CA SER A 73 18.62 -2.65 10.11
C SER A 73 17.45 -2.09 9.30
N PRO A 74 16.90 -2.83 8.34
CA PRO A 74 15.64 -2.46 7.70
C PRO A 74 14.43 -2.64 8.62
N LEU A 75 14.61 -3.27 9.79
CA LEU A 75 13.56 -3.51 10.78
C LEU A 75 14.02 -3.04 12.16
N VAL A 76 13.28 -2.10 12.72
CA VAL A 76 13.45 -1.65 14.12
C VAL A 76 12.19 -1.98 14.90
N VAL A 77 12.33 -2.70 16.02
CA VAL A 77 11.20 -3.09 16.89
C VAL A 77 11.27 -2.29 18.18
N TRP A 78 10.27 -1.44 18.42
CA TRP A 78 10.14 -0.63 19.62
C TRP A 78 8.66 -0.23 19.84
N PRO A 79 8.09 -0.32 21.05
CA PRO A 79 8.63 -0.87 22.31
C PRO A 79 8.48 -2.40 22.37
N LEU A 80 9.39 -3.06 23.09
CA LEU A 80 9.41 -4.54 23.22
C LEU A 80 8.33 -5.12 24.14
N LEU A 81 7.70 -4.31 24.99
CA LEU A 81 6.76 -4.76 26.04
C LEU A 81 5.30 -4.40 25.76
N ASP A 82 4.94 -4.15 24.50
CA ASP A 82 3.54 -3.94 24.10
C ASP A 82 2.82 -5.29 23.91
N PRO A 83 1.78 -5.61 24.72
CA PRO A 83 1.02 -6.85 24.56
C PRO A 83 0.35 -7.01 23.19
N ALA A 84 -0.04 -5.90 22.54
CA ALA A 84 -0.61 -5.93 21.20
C ALA A 84 0.45 -6.33 20.17
N LEU A 85 1.66 -5.81 20.27
CA LEU A 85 2.80 -6.21 19.46
C LEU A 85 3.13 -7.68 19.66
N MET A 86 3.20 -8.15 20.91
CA MET A 86 3.52 -9.55 21.22
C MET A 86 2.49 -10.51 20.61
N ASN A 87 1.19 -10.22 20.76
CA ASN A 87 0.14 -11.02 20.13
C ASN A 87 0.24 -11.00 18.60
N TRP A 88 0.53 -9.84 18.01
CA TRP A 88 0.74 -9.72 16.57
C TRP A 88 1.95 -10.56 16.11
N VAL A 89 3.10 -10.48 16.80
CA VAL A 89 4.32 -11.24 16.49
C VAL A 89 4.06 -12.75 16.55
N VAL A 90 3.38 -13.25 17.58
CA VAL A 90 3.06 -14.69 17.70
C VAL A 90 2.23 -15.17 16.50
N ARG A 91 1.21 -14.41 16.10
CA ARG A 91 0.39 -14.74 14.92
C ARG A 91 1.16 -14.61 13.62
N PHE A 92 2.03 -13.60 13.52
CA PHE A 92 2.91 -13.42 12.37
C PHE A 92 3.83 -14.63 12.20
N LEU A 93 4.52 -15.07 13.26
CA LEU A 93 5.40 -16.23 13.24
C LEU A 93 4.65 -17.53 12.90
N GLY A 94 3.40 -17.69 13.37
CA GLY A 94 2.53 -18.82 13.00
C GLY A 94 2.22 -18.89 11.49
N ASN A 95 2.35 -17.79 10.77
CA ASN A 95 2.19 -17.72 9.31
C ASN A 95 3.52 -17.86 8.53
N CYS A 96 4.68 -17.89 9.21
CA CYS A 96 5.99 -18.03 8.58
C CYS A 96 6.27 -19.48 8.17
N ASN A 97 5.44 -20.04 7.29
CA ASN A 97 5.62 -21.37 6.71
C ASN A 97 5.22 -21.40 5.23
N ALA A 98 5.74 -22.35 4.46
CA ALA A 98 5.57 -22.41 3.01
C ALA A 98 4.10 -22.47 2.57
N THR A 99 3.27 -23.26 3.27
CA THR A 99 1.84 -23.44 2.93
C THR A 99 1.05 -22.14 3.16
N ALA A 100 1.24 -21.50 4.30
CA ALA A 100 0.59 -20.21 4.59
C ALA A 100 1.07 -19.11 3.63
N TYR A 101 2.39 -19.07 3.35
CA TYR A 101 2.98 -18.13 2.42
C TYR A 101 2.37 -18.25 1.01
N ALA A 102 2.38 -19.43 0.42
CA ALA A 102 1.84 -19.67 -0.92
C ALA A 102 0.35 -19.31 -1.02
N ARG A 103 -0.45 -19.77 -0.05
CA ARG A 103 -1.88 -19.44 0.02
C ARG A 103 -2.14 -17.94 0.12
N ASN A 104 -1.44 -17.25 1.01
CA ASN A 104 -1.63 -15.83 1.26
C ASN A 104 -1.10 -14.99 0.11
N LYS A 105 0.05 -15.35 -0.50
CA LYS A 105 0.58 -14.70 -1.71
C LYS A 105 -0.43 -14.79 -2.86
N ALA A 106 -0.99 -15.96 -3.12
CA ALA A 106 -1.99 -16.15 -4.18
C ALA A 106 -3.26 -15.29 -3.96
N ARG A 107 -3.71 -15.14 -2.70
CA ARG A 107 -4.85 -14.27 -2.35
C ARG A 107 -4.51 -12.79 -2.57
N MET A 108 -3.34 -12.36 -2.12
CA MET A 108 -2.88 -10.97 -2.26
C MET A 108 -2.72 -10.59 -3.74
N VAL A 109 -2.04 -11.40 -4.53
CA VAL A 109 -1.82 -11.11 -5.97
C VAL A 109 -3.15 -11.00 -6.71
N ARG A 110 -4.10 -11.94 -6.50
CA ARG A 110 -5.42 -11.87 -7.16
C ARG A 110 -6.18 -10.59 -6.81
N LEU A 111 -6.17 -10.19 -5.52
CA LEU A 111 -6.83 -8.96 -5.09
C LEU A 111 -6.13 -7.72 -5.65
N ALA A 112 -4.79 -7.73 -5.69
CA ALA A 112 -3.99 -6.62 -6.19
C ALA A 112 -4.14 -6.43 -7.70
N GLU A 113 -4.17 -7.53 -8.48
CA GLU A 113 -4.46 -7.51 -9.92
C GLU A 113 -5.85 -6.93 -10.20
N TYR A 114 -6.88 -7.42 -9.50
CA TYR A 114 -8.23 -6.87 -9.59
C TYR A 114 -8.26 -5.36 -9.25
N SER A 115 -7.57 -4.97 -8.19
CA SER A 115 -7.50 -3.57 -7.76
C SER A 115 -6.84 -2.68 -8.80
N ARG A 116 -5.73 -3.15 -9.42
CA ARG A 116 -5.06 -2.43 -10.52
C ARG A 116 -6.00 -2.27 -11.72
N ASP A 117 -6.71 -3.30 -12.10
CA ASP A 117 -7.63 -3.25 -13.24
C ASP A 117 -8.77 -2.25 -12.96
N LYS A 118 -9.31 -2.24 -11.74
CA LYS A 118 -10.30 -1.23 -11.33
C LYS A 118 -9.74 0.19 -11.29
N LEU A 119 -8.47 0.37 -10.95
CA LEU A 119 -7.80 1.66 -11.04
C LEU A 119 -7.66 2.13 -12.49
N ARG A 120 -7.35 1.22 -13.42
CA ARG A 120 -7.29 1.49 -14.86
C ARG A 120 -8.66 1.90 -15.41
N ASP A 121 -9.72 1.15 -15.06
CA ASP A 121 -11.10 1.48 -15.39
C ASP A 121 -11.47 2.88 -14.86
N LEU A 122 -11.16 3.17 -13.60
CA LEU A 122 -11.42 4.46 -12.98
C LEU A 122 -10.71 5.60 -13.71
N ARG A 123 -9.42 5.43 -14.01
CA ARG A 123 -8.62 6.40 -14.76
C ARG A 123 -9.20 6.65 -16.15
N ALA A 124 -9.58 5.59 -16.89
CA ALA A 124 -10.18 5.70 -18.20
C ALA A 124 -11.54 6.40 -18.17
N THR A 125 -12.36 6.15 -17.14
CA THR A 125 -13.70 6.71 -17.01
C THR A 125 -13.70 8.17 -16.54
N THR A 126 -12.78 8.55 -15.65
CA THR A 126 -12.79 9.87 -14.99
C THR A 126 -11.76 10.83 -15.56
N GLY A 127 -10.76 10.34 -16.29
CA GLY A 127 -9.62 11.14 -16.75
C GLY A 127 -8.70 11.61 -15.60
N ILE A 128 -8.83 11.01 -14.39
CA ILE A 128 -8.03 11.39 -13.23
C ILE A 128 -6.54 11.17 -13.50
N THR A 129 -5.73 12.17 -13.19
CA THR A 129 -4.26 12.10 -13.27
C THR A 129 -3.66 12.21 -11.88
N TYR A 130 -2.54 11.58 -11.60
CA TYR A 130 -1.91 11.58 -10.25
C TYR A 130 -0.41 11.28 -10.32
N ASP A 131 0.28 11.93 -11.27
CA ASP A 131 1.70 11.70 -11.59
C ASP A 131 1.96 10.21 -11.93
N ASP A 132 0.97 9.54 -12.52
CA ASP A 132 0.99 8.12 -12.82
C ASP A 132 1.90 7.78 -14.01
N ARG A 133 2.55 6.62 -13.91
CA ARG A 133 3.35 6.03 -14.98
C ARG A 133 3.07 4.54 -15.10
N GLN A 134 2.86 4.07 -16.33
CA GLN A 134 2.54 2.67 -16.67
C GLN A 134 3.75 2.03 -17.36
N ARG A 135 4.91 2.07 -16.69
CA ARG A 135 6.18 1.60 -17.24
C ARG A 135 6.75 0.38 -16.54
N GLY A 136 5.94 -0.24 -15.70
CA GLY A 136 6.36 -1.40 -14.90
C GLY A 136 7.17 -1.02 -13.69
N LEU A 137 7.66 -2.08 -13.02
CA LEU A 137 8.57 -2.00 -11.88
C LEU A 137 9.79 -2.87 -12.20
N LEU A 138 10.97 -2.42 -11.78
CA LEU A 138 12.20 -3.19 -11.84
C LEU A 138 12.73 -3.46 -10.43
N GLN A 139 12.68 -4.73 -9.99
CA GLN A 139 13.34 -5.18 -8.77
C GLN A 139 14.78 -5.58 -9.08
N LEU A 140 15.76 -4.99 -8.39
CA LEU A 140 17.16 -5.27 -8.60
C LEU A 140 17.66 -6.48 -7.78
N PHE A 141 18.53 -7.28 -8.38
CA PHE A 141 19.32 -8.30 -7.71
C PHE A 141 20.73 -7.78 -7.44
N ARG A 142 21.08 -7.66 -6.16
CA ARG A 142 22.39 -7.17 -5.73
C ARG A 142 23.50 -8.20 -5.90
N ASN A 143 23.16 -9.49 -5.89
CA ASN A 143 24.11 -10.59 -5.98
C ASN A 143 23.51 -11.80 -6.73
N GLN A 144 24.39 -12.73 -7.13
CA GLN A 144 24.02 -13.90 -7.90
C GLN A 144 23.03 -14.81 -7.14
N HIS A 145 23.15 -14.93 -5.84
CA HIS A 145 22.22 -15.72 -5.03
C HIS A 145 20.76 -15.25 -5.18
N GLN A 146 20.51 -13.94 -5.24
CA GLN A 146 19.17 -13.42 -5.48
C GLN A 146 18.66 -13.75 -6.88
N ALA A 147 19.53 -13.66 -7.89
CA ALA A 147 19.19 -14.01 -9.28
C ALA A 147 18.87 -15.50 -9.43
N ASP A 148 19.63 -16.38 -8.78
CA ASP A 148 19.47 -17.84 -8.87
C ASP A 148 18.16 -18.31 -8.18
N HIS A 149 17.66 -17.58 -7.18
CA HIS A 149 16.46 -17.94 -6.42
C HIS A 149 15.17 -17.23 -6.89
N VAL A 150 15.24 -16.44 -7.96
CA VAL A 150 14.09 -15.71 -8.50
C VAL A 150 12.92 -16.63 -8.92
N SER A 151 13.22 -17.87 -9.31
CA SER A 151 12.22 -18.87 -9.71
C SER A 151 11.21 -19.18 -8.59
N ASP A 152 11.63 -19.13 -7.33
CA ASP A 152 10.75 -19.37 -6.19
C ASP A 152 9.75 -18.23 -6.01
N ASP A 153 10.19 -16.99 -6.25
CA ASP A 153 9.34 -15.80 -6.18
C ASP A 153 8.40 -15.70 -7.38
N THR A 154 8.83 -16.09 -8.57
CA THR A 154 8.05 -15.97 -9.82
C THR A 154 7.10 -17.14 -10.05
N ARG A 155 7.27 -18.29 -9.38
CA ARG A 155 6.38 -19.46 -9.54
C ARG A 155 4.90 -19.12 -9.34
N VAL A 156 4.57 -18.34 -8.33
CA VAL A 156 3.16 -17.92 -8.08
C VAL A 156 2.67 -16.95 -9.15
N LEU A 157 3.53 -16.05 -9.62
CA LEU A 157 3.20 -15.12 -10.71
C LEU A 157 2.88 -15.90 -11.98
N GLN A 158 3.72 -16.90 -12.32
CA GLN A 158 3.51 -17.77 -13.47
C GLN A 158 2.20 -18.57 -13.37
N GLN A 159 1.90 -19.13 -12.19
CA GLN A 159 0.65 -19.87 -11.96
C GLN A 159 -0.60 -19.00 -12.09
N LEU A 160 -0.50 -17.71 -11.79
CA LEU A 160 -1.60 -16.74 -11.88
C LEU A 160 -1.61 -15.98 -13.22
N GLY A 161 -0.70 -16.29 -14.15
CA GLY A 161 -0.62 -15.63 -15.46
C GLY A 161 -0.15 -14.17 -15.39
N VAL A 162 0.51 -13.76 -14.30
CA VAL A 162 1.05 -12.39 -14.15
C VAL A 162 2.33 -12.26 -14.97
N PRO A 163 2.40 -11.31 -15.92
CA PRO A 163 3.59 -11.13 -16.76
C PRO A 163 4.80 -10.70 -15.94
N PHE A 164 5.94 -11.33 -16.20
CA PHE A 164 7.24 -10.93 -15.65
C PHE A 164 8.37 -11.27 -16.61
N ALA A 165 9.54 -10.65 -16.43
CA ALA A 165 10.77 -10.99 -17.15
C ALA A 165 11.97 -10.91 -16.21
N VAL A 166 12.82 -11.92 -16.25
CA VAL A 166 14.12 -11.88 -15.57
C VAL A 166 15.12 -11.27 -16.53
N LEU A 167 15.77 -10.19 -16.12
CA LEU A 167 16.67 -9.40 -16.92
C LEU A 167 18.11 -9.55 -16.40
N ASP A 168 19.05 -9.62 -17.30
CA ASP A 168 20.46 -9.44 -16.99
C ASP A 168 20.78 -7.95 -16.74
N ARG A 169 22.03 -7.64 -16.41
CA ARG A 169 22.44 -6.25 -16.12
C ARG A 169 22.25 -5.33 -17.32
N ALA A 170 22.57 -5.79 -18.53
CA ALA A 170 22.47 -4.97 -19.74
C ALA A 170 21.02 -4.61 -20.04
N ALA A 171 20.12 -5.59 -19.99
CA ALA A 171 18.68 -5.37 -20.17
C ALA A 171 18.06 -4.51 -19.06
N CYS A 172 18.56 -4.59 -17.82
CA CYS A 172 18.16 -3.66 -16.76
C CYS A 172 18.53 -2.21 -17.09
N ILE A 173 19.73 -1.96 -17.61
CA ILE A 173 20.21 -0.62 -18.02
C ILE A 173 19.43 -0.11 -19.23
N GLU A 174 19.09 -0.97 -20.18
CA GLU A 174 18.25 -0.61 -21.32
C GLU A 174 16.86 -0.12 -20.86
N HIS A 175 16.29 -0.82 -19.86
CA HIS A 175 14.98 -0.46 -19.29
C HIS A 175 15.03 0.79 -18.39
N GLU A 176 16.06 0.93 -17.57
CA GLU A 176 16.29 2.03 -16.63
C GLU A 176 17.71 2.62 -16.85
N PRO A 177 17.87 3.56 -17.79
CA PRO A 177 19.20 4.04 -18.20
C PRO A 177 20.03 4.65 -17.07
N ALA A 178 19.39 5.26 -16.06
CA ALA A 178 20.06 5.78 -14.88
C ALA A 178 20.91 4.76 -14.12
N LEU A 179 20.59 3.46 -14.26
CA LEU A 179 21.33 2.36 -13.63
C LEU A 179 22.76 2.18 -14.21
N ALA A 180 23.05 2.74 -15.38
CA ALA A 180 24.40 2.72 -15.94
C ALA A 180 25.43 3.34 -14.97
N ASN A 181 25.03 4.36 -14.22
CA ASN A 181 25.88 5.05 -13.24
C ASN A 181 26.25 4.18 -12.02
N VAL A 182 25.58 3.06 -11.83
CA VAL A 182 25.74 2.18 -10.66
C VAL A 182 25.77 0.70 -11.04
N GLN A 183 26.12 0.37 -12.29
CA GLN A 183 26.08 -0.97 -12.86
C GLN A 183 26.86 -2.03 -12.05
N GLN A 184 27.89 -1.62 -11.31
CA GLN A 184 28.69 -2.51 -10.45
C GLN A 184 27.95 -2.94 -9.17
N LYS A 185 26.80 -2.32 -8.85
CA LYS A 185 26.06 -2.56 -7.62
C LYS A 185 24.95 -3.61 -7.75
N PHE A 186 24.70 -4.15 -8.94
CA PHE A 186 23.69 -5.19 -9.19
C PHE A 186 24.11 -6.14 -10.30
N VAL A 187 23.47 -7.29 -10.38
CA VAL A 187 23.78 -8.34 -11.37
C VAL A 187 22.68 -8.57 -12.39
N GLY A 188 21.45 -8.14 -12.08
CA GLY A 188 20.27 -8.29 -12.92
C GLY A 188 19.02 -7.82 -12.18
N GLY A 189 17.85 -8.17 -12.66
CA GLY A 189 16.59 -7.79 -12.04
C GLY A 189 15.39 -8.59 -12.50
N LEU A 190 14.27 -8.40 -11.79
CA LEU A 190 12.94 -8.88 -12.16
C LEU A 190 12.11 -7.70 -12.61
N LYS A 191 11.69 -7.72 -13.87
CA LYS A 191 10.77 -6.72 -14.43
C LYS A 191 9.34 -7.21 -14.30
N LEU A 192 8.46 -6.35 -13.80
CA LEU A 192 7.01 -6.54 -13.68
C LEU A 192 6.31 -5.52 -14.57
N PRO A 193 6.06 -5.83 -15.85
CA PRO A 193 5.56 -4.85 -16.83
C PRO A 193 4.12 -4.39 -16.56
N GLY A 194 3.34 -5.17 -15.81
CA GLY A 194 1.97 -4.83 -15.42
C GLY A 194 1.86 -3.89 -14.23
N ASP A 195 2.96 -3.63 -13.52
CA ASP A 195 2.99 -2.74 -12.38
C ASP A 195 3.05 -1.28 -12.83
N GLU A 196 2.58 -0.38 -11.98
CA GLU A 196 2.45 1.05 -12.27
C GLU A 196 2.98 1.89 -11.09
N THR A 197 3.10 3.19 -11.29
CA THR A 197 3.42 4.14 -10.22
C THR A 197 2.39 5.25 -10.18
N GLY A 198 2.29 5.95 -9.04
CA GLY A 198 1.44 7.13 -8.92
C GLY A 198 1.48 7.73 -7.51
N ASP A 199 1.19 9.01 -7.41
CA ASP A 199 1.10 9.70 -6.12
C ASP A 199 -0.25 9.42 -5.47
N ALA A 200 -0.25 8.57 -4.43
CA ALA A 200 -1.47 8.17 -3.71
C ALA A 200 -2.19 9.35 -3.06
N ARG A 201 -1.45 10.38 -2.60
CA ARG A 201 -2.05 11.60 -2.06
C ARG A 201 -2.83 12.34 -3.15
N LEU A 202 -2.15 12.64 -4.26
CA LEU A 202 -2.74 13.38 -5.37
C LEU A 202 -3.95 12.63 -5.97
N PHE A 203 -3.84 11.30 -6.09
CA PHE A 203 -4.96 10.45 -6.48
C PHE A 203 -6.15 10.61 -5.54
N THR A 204 -5.91 10.48 -4.22
CA THR A 204 -6.97 10.52 -3.22
C THR A 204 -7.63 11.91 -3.14
N GLU A 205 -6.84 12.99 -3.18
CA GLU A 205 -7.35 14.36 -3.18
C GLU A 205 -8.23 14.64 -4.42
N ARG A 206 -7.76 14.24 -5.61
CA ARG A 206 -8.53 14.43 -6.86
C ARG A 206 -9.77 13.56 -6.92
N LEU A 207 -9.69 12.31 -6.46
CA LEU A 207 -10.87 11.45 -6.41
C LEU A 207 -11.88 11.94 -5.37
N ALA A 208 -11.43 12.51 -4.24
CA ALA A 208 -12.32 13.12 -3.26
C ALA A 208 -13.07 14.33 -3.85
N ALA A 209 -12.39 15.15 -4.68
CA ALA A 209 -13.06 16.25 -5.39
C ALA A 209 -14.14 15.71 -6.35
N LEU A 210 -13.83 14.72 -7.17
CA LEU A 210 -14.82 14.07 -8.05
C LEU A 210 -15.98 13.45 -7.27
N ALA A 211 -15.69 12.81 -6.13
CA ALA A 211 -16.72 12.23 -5.27
C ALA A 211 -17.64 13.31 -4.66
N LYS A 212 -17.06 14.45 -4.25
CA LYS A 212 -17.83 15.61 -3.76
C LYS A 212 -18.75 16.18 -4.84
N ASP A 213 -18.23 16.36 -6.05
CA ASP A 213 -19.01 16.82 -7.20
C ASP A 213 -20.15 15.85 -7.56
N ALA A 214 -19.94 14.55 -7.34
CA ALA A 214 -20.94 13.51 -7.48
C ALA A 214 -21.94 13.46 -6.31
N GLY A 215 -21.79 14.29 -5.26
CA GLY A 215 -22.71 14.41 -4.13
C GLY A 215 -22.33 13.58 -2.89
N VAL A 216 -21.05 13.20 -2.73
CA VAL A 216 -20.55 12.66 -1.45
C VAL A 216 -20.32 13.81 -0.47
N GLU A 217 -20.86 13.70 0.74
CA GLU A 217 -20.61 14.63 1.83
C GLU A 217 -19.28 14.31 2.51
N PHE A 218 -18.43 15.34 2.76
CA PHE A 218 -17.20 15.20 3.52
C PHE A 218 -17.26 16.03 4.80
N ARG A 219 -17.24 15.36 5.96
CA ARG A 219 -17.14 15.94 7.30
C ARG A 219 -15.70 15.83 7.78
N MET A 220 -14.92 16.83 7.43
CA MET A 220 -13.53 16.96 7.84
C MET A 220 -13.41 17.62 9.23
N ASN A 221 -12.23 17.57 9.86
CA ASN A 221 -11.99 18.04 11.24
C ASN A 221 -13.00 17.45 12.26
N THR A 222 -13.45 16.21 12.03
CA THR A 222 -14.45 15.53 12.85
C THR A 222 -13.86 14.29 13.48
N ASN A 223 -13.65 14.32 14.80
CA ASN A 223 -13.08 13.21 15.54
C ASN A 223 -14.15 12.16 15.85
N ILE A 224 -13.88 10.92 15.48
CA ILE A 224 -14.72 9.76 15.83
C ILE A 224 -14.33 9.31 17.23
N LEU A 225 -15.27 9.34 18.17
CA LEU A 225 -15.08 9.04 19.58
C LEU A 225 -15.50 7.61 19.91
N ARG A 226 -16.68 7.19 19.44
CA ARG A 226 -17.27 5.92 19.80
C ARG A 226 -18.21 5.37 18.72
N LEU A 227 -18.31 4.03 18.70
CA LEU A 227 -19.34 3.31 17.96
C LEU A 227 -20.54 3.04 18.88
N ARG A 228 -21.74 3.44 18.45
CA ARG A 228 -22.99 3.18 19.18
C ARG A 228 -23.71 1.99 18.58
N THR A 229 -24.00 0.99 19.40
CA THR A 229 -24.69 -0.23 18.97
C THR A 229 -26.04 -0.38 19.69
N ASP A 230 -26.97 -1.02 19.01
CA ASP A 230 -28.19 -1.59 19.58
C ASP A 230 -28.16 -3.09 19.30
N GLY A 231 -27.91 -3.87 20.36
CA GLY A 231 -27.55 -5.28 20.21
C GLY A 231 -26.31 -5.46 19.33
N ASP A 232 -26.43 -6.28 18.31
CA ASP A 232 -25.34 -6.57 17.34
C ASP A 232 -25.28 -5.60 16.15
N ARG A 233 -26.13 -4.57 16.17
CA ARG A 233 -26.22 -3.59 15.07
C ARG A 233 -25.55 -2.28 15.44
N LEU A 234 -24.64 -1.79 14.58
CA LEU A 234 -24.13 -0.43 14.67
C LEU A 234 -25.19 0.56 14.16
N THR A 235 -25.56 1.53 14.99
CA THR A 235 -26.64 2.48 14.70
C THR A 235 -26.15 3.91 14.46
N ALA A 236 -25.03 4.28 15.11
CA ALA A 236 -24.45 5.62 14.97
C ALA A 236 -22.96 5.60 15.27
N VAL A 237 -22.28 6.63 14.81
CA VAL A 237 -20.92 6.99 15.20
C VAL A 237 -20.98 8.30 15.97
N GLU A 238 -20.53 8.27 17.23
CA GLU A 238 -20.40 9.46 18.07
C GLU A 238 -19.16 10.24 17.65
N THR A 239 -19.32 11.52 17.39
CA THR A 239 -18.22 12.42 17.05
C THR A 239 -18.19 13.64 17.95
N ASP A 240 -17.09 14.39 17.93
CA ASP A 240 -16.98 15.68 18.64
C ASP A 240 -17.88 16.77 18.05
N GLN A 241 -18.52 16.51 16.90
CA GLN A 241 -19.48 17.42 16.25
C GLN A 241 -20.92 16.88 16.23
N GLY A 242 -21.21 15.87 17.07
CA GLY A 242 -22.50 15.21 17.18
C GLY A 242 -22.52 13.81 16.55
N ASP A 243 -23.63 13.12 16.75
CA ASP A 243 -23.81 11.75 16.26
C ASP A 243 -24.07 11.71 14.76
N VAL A 244 -23.47 10.75 14.07
CA VAL A 244 -23.73 10.45 12.66
C VAL A 244 -24.41 9.10 12.56
N THR A 245 -25.67 9.11 12.10
CA THR A 245 -26.49 7.91 11.88
C THR A 245 -26.41 7.49 10.40
N ALA A 246 -26.37 6.18 10.16
CA ALA A 246 -26.40 5.61 8.82
C ALA A 246 -26.99 4.20 8.83
N ASP A 247 -27.39 3.71 7.66
CA ASP A 247 -27.87 2.33 7.49
C ASP A 247 -26.71 1.31 7.53
N SER A 248 -25.52 1.74 7.08
CA SER A 248 -24.29 0.94 7.06
C SER A 248 -23.05 1.80 7.24
N PHE A 249 -21.97 1.19 7.72
CA PHE A 249 -20.72 1.86 8.02
C PHE A 249 -19.54 1.14 7.36
N VAL A 250 -18.64 1.90 6.76
CA VAL A 250 -17.38 1.39 6.19
C VAL A 250 -16.22 1.84 7.07
N MET A 251 -15.50 0.89 7.67
CA MET A 251 -14.32 1.17 8.48
C MET A 251 -13.09 1.29 7.57
N ALA A 252 -12.56 2.50 7.41
CA ALA A 252 -11.41 2.80 6.56
C ALA A 252 -10.31 3.62 7.28
N LEU A 253 -10.18 3.44 8.60
CA LEU A 253 -9.26 4.20 9.48
C LEU A 253 -7.83 3.63 9.51
N GLY A 254 -7.46 2.73 8.59
CA GLY A 254 -6.12 2.15 8.55
C GLY A 254 -5.72 1.52 9.88
N SER A 255 -4.55 1.91 10.40
CA SER A 255 -4.01 1.38 11.67
C SER A 255 -4.79 1.82 12.93
N TYR A 256 -5.69 2.79 12.83
CA TYR A 256 -6.58 3.20 13.94
C TYR A 256 -7.85 2.34 14.03
N SER A 257 -8.18 1.56 13.00
CA SER A 257 -9.37 0.71 12.99
C SER A 257 -9.47 -0.26 14.19
N PRO A 258 -8.37 -0.91 14.66
CA PRO A 258 -8.43 -1.82 15.81
C PRO A 258 -8.90 -1.13 17.09
N LEU A 259 -8.51 0.14 17.30
CA LEU A 259 -8.86 0.89 18.51
C LEU A 259 -10.36 1.13 18.59
N LEU A 260 -10.98 1.50 17.47
CA LEU A 260 -12.40 1.77 17.42
C LEU A 260 -13.22 0.47 17.45
N LEU A 261 -12.83 -0.55 16.69
CA LEU A 261 -13.53 -1.83 16.62
C LEU A 261 -13.47 -2.63 17.93
N SER A 262 -12.43 -2.44 18.73
CA SER A 262 -12.32 -3.08 20.05
C SER A 262 -13.45 -2.66 21.00
N GLN A 263 -14.03 -1.47 20.82
CA GLN A 263 -15.17 -0.98 21.62
C GLN A 263 -16.44 -1.83 21.44
N VAL A 264 -16.56 -2.50 20.29
CA VAL A 264 -17.68 -3.38 19.94
C VAL A 264 -17.28 -4.88 19.89
N GLY A 265 -16.17 -5.23 20.54
CA GLY A 265 -15.70 -6.62 20.67
C GLY A 265 -15.02 -7.20 19.43
N ILE A 266 -14.86 -6.44 18.35
CA ILE A 266 -14.18 -6.88 17.12
C ILE A 266 -12.68 -6.68 17.26
N ARG A 267 -11.91 -7.77 17.12
CA ARG A 267 -10.45 -7.76 17.20
C ARG A 267 -9.83 -7.87 15.82
N LEU A 268 -9.16 -6.81 15.37
CA LEU A 268 -8.33 -6.83 14.16
C LEU A 268 -6.85 -6.98 14.53
N HIS A 269 -6.15 -7.86 13.80
CA HIS A 269 -4.72 -8.07 13.96
C HIS A 269 -3.91 -7.15 13.04
N VAL A 270 -4.16 -5.86 13.14
CA VAL A 270 -3.42 -4.80 12.44
C VAL A 270 -2.57 -4.08 13.48
N TYR A 271 -1.24 -4.08 13.27
CA TYR A 271 -0.30 -3.37 14.11
C TYR A 271 0.36 -2.25 13.26
N PRO A 272 0.48 -1.01 13.76
CA PRO A 272 1.04 0.08 12.99
C PRO A 272 2.54 -0.13 12.76
N VAL A 273 2.97 0.07 11.51
CA VAL A 273 4.37 0.08 11.12
C VAL A 273 4.71 1.49 10.64
N LYS A 274 5.83 2.01 11.09
CA LYS A 274 6.33 3.32 10.68
C LYS A 274 7.37 3.13 9.58
N GLY A 275 7.07 3.65 8.39
CA GLY A 275 8.02 3.81 7.31
C GLY A 275 8.51 5.24 7.19
N TYR A 276 9.58 5.44 6.45
CA TYR A 276 10.12 6.76 6.14
C TYR A 276 10.18 6.95 4.62
N SER A 277 9.95 8.18 4.19
CA SER A 277 10.19 8.56 2.81
C SER A 277 10.82 9.94 2.71
N ILE A 278 11.62 10.12 1.68
CA ILE A 278 12.10 11.44 1.25
C ILE A 278 11.61 11.70 -0.16
N THR A 279 11.34 12.96 -0.47
CA THR A 279 10.95 13.40 -1.80
C THR A 279 11.89 14.53 -2.22
N VAL A 280 12.51 14.37 -3.36
CA VAL A 280 13.44 15.36 -3.94
C VAL A 280 13.00 15.73 -5.34
N PRO A 281 13.24 16.97 -5.80
CA PRO A 281 13.02 17.34 -7.20
C PRO A 281 14.00 16.59 -8.10
N VAL A 282 13.62 16.35 -9.34
CA VAL A 282 14.53 15.85 -10.36
C VAL A 282 15.45 16.98 -10.80
N GLY A 283 16.73 16.85 -10.46
CA GLY A 283 17.75 17.82 -10.89
C GLY A 283 18.41 17.45 -12.22
N ASP A 284 18.46 16.15 -12.51
CA ASP A 284 19.02 15.59 -13.73
C ASP A 284 18.13 14.45 -14.24
N GLU A 285 17.54 14.66 -15.42
CA GLU A 285 16.65 13.66 -16.06
C GLU A 285 17.39 12.36 -16.38
N SER A 286 18.67 12.42 -16.74
CA SER A 286 19.46 11.21 -17.08
C SER A 286 19.78 10.34 -15.87
N ALA A 287 19.70 10.89 -14.65
CA ALA A 287 19.93 10.17 -13.40
C ALA A 287 18.63 9.77 -12.71
N ALA A 288 17.47 10.16 -13.25
CA ALA A 288 16.18 9.86 -12.68
C ALA A 288 15.64 8.49 -13.17
N PRO A 289 14.93 7.73 -12.33
CA PRO A 289 14.29 6.50 -12.79
C PRO A 289 13.19 6.79 -13.80
N VAL A 290 13.00 5.89 -14.74
CA VAL A 290 11.90 5.94 -15.72
C VAL A 290 10.56 5.60 -15.06
N SER A 291 10.58 4.68 -14.09
CA SER A 291 9.40 4.24 -13.34
C SER A 291 9.72 4.06 -11.85
N THR A 292 9.69 2.83 -11.37
CA THR A 292 10.11 2.45 -10.02
C THR A 292 11.21 1.40 -10.07
N VAL A 293 12.27 1.66 -9.34
CA VAL A 293 13.33 0.70 -9.05
C VAL A 293 13.21 0.26 -7.59
N MET A 294 13.09 -1.05 -7.36
CA MET A 294 13.00 -1.65 -6.02
C MET A 294 14.30 -2.34 -5.67
N ASP A 295 14.90 -1.96 -4.56
CA ASP A 295 16.03 -2.67 -3.96
C ASP A 295 15.54 -3.57 -2.83
N GLU A 296 15.42 -4.85 -3.11
CA GLU A 296 14.90 -5.82 -2.13
C GLU A 296 15.86 -6.05 -0.95
N THR A 297 17.16 -5.82 -1.14
CA THR A 297 18.16 -5.98 -0.07
C THR A 297 17.97 -4.98 1.04
N PHE A 298 17.71 -3.71 0.68
CA PHE A 298 17.52 -2.62 1.63
C PHE A 298 16.05 -2.29 1.86
N LYS A 299 15.13 -2.98 1.17
CA LYS A 299 13.68 -2.71 1.23
C LYS A 299 13.33 -1.26 0.86
N VAL A 300 14.02 -0.72 -0.12
CA VAL A 300 13.89 0.67 -0.57
C VAL A 300 13.33 0.70 -1.98
N ALA A 301 12.29 1.49 -2.17
CA ALA A 301 11.73 1.82 -3.48
C ALA A 301 12.14 3.24 -3.89
N ILE A 302 12.57 3.40 -5.13
CA ILE A 302 12.93 4.69 -5.76
C ILE A 302 11.95 4.93 -6.90
N THR A 303 11.00 5.83 -6.71
CA THR A 303 9.87 6.02 -7.61
C THR A 303 9.88 7.43 -8.22
N ARG A 304 9.70 7.51 -9.53
CA ARG A 304 9.46 8.77 -10.23
C ARG A 304 7.99 9.17 -10.12
N LEU A 305 7.72 10.39 -9.62
CA LEU A 305 6.40 11.00 -9.52
C LEU A 305 6.46 12.40 -10.17
N GLY A 306 6.01 12.51 -11.41
CA GLY A 306 6.10 13.76 -12.16
C GLY A 306 7.54 14.26 -12.28
N ASP A 307 7.81 15.43 -11.70
CA ASP A 307 9.12 16.10 -11.63
C ASP A 307 9.90 15.80 -10.33
N ARG A 308 9.45 14.82 -9.55
CA ARG A 308 9.99 14.43 -8.24
C ARG A 308 10.40 12.97 -8.22
N ILE A 309 11.37 12.65 -7.39
CA ILE A 309 11.74 11.27 -7.02
C ILE A 309 11.37 11.07 -5.56
N ARG A 310 10.62 10.01 -5.28
CA ARG A 310 10.34 9.58 -3.92
C ARG A 310 11.11 8.31 -3.61
N VAL A 311 11.83 8.35 -2.49
CA VAL A 311 12.52 7.18 -1.94
C VAL A 311 11.79 6.81 -0.66
N GLY A 312 11.28 5.56 -0.58
CA GLY A 312 10.54 5.04 0.56
C GLY A 312 11.06 3.68 0.98
N GLY A 313 11.06 3.45 2.31
CA GLY A 313 11.51 2.20 2.91
C GLY A 313 11.13 2.09 4.39
#